data_0ccb9e6a244949e862cdadd08b7b0a5c
#
_entry.id   0ccb9e6a244949e862cdadd08b7b0a5c
#
_cell.length_a   1.000
_cell.length_b   1.000
_cell.length_c   1.000
_cell.angle_alpha   90.00
_cell.angle_beta   90.00
_cell.angle_gamma   90.00
#
_symmetry.space_group_name_H-M   'P 1'
#
loop_
_entity.id
_entity.type
_entity.pdbx_description
1 polymer ?
#
loop_
_entity_poly.entity_id
_entity_poly.type
_entity_poly.pdbx_seq_one_letter_code
_entity_poly.pdbx_strand_id
1 'polypeptide(L)'
;MTKDVGEETYITWREALSYAMGRGAQGMSTSMTASKYVNFFITDVLHIKARHASNIRLYCGIFDAINDPIMGVIVDKTRTKYGKMRPYIKFAPYFVSLFMLLFFIGNDSLSYGAKIALTVFAFVGLDVTYTAFDVPMGALAFSMTPNGTERTKLYGVAS
;
A
#
# COMPACT_ATOMS: atom_id res chain seq x y z
N MET A 1 6.52 38.18 -18.33
CA MET A 1 7.09 37.05 -19.07
C MET A 1 6.93 35.84 -18.17
N THR A 2 5.81 35.15 -18.28
CA THR A 2 5.57 33.86 -17.59
C THR A 2 6.40 32.81 -18.33
N LYS A 3 7.51 32.35 -17.70
CA LYS A 3 8.24 31.16 -18.20
C LYS A 3 7.25 30.02 -18.25
N ASP A 4 7.12 29.38 -19.41
CA ASP A 4 6.31 28.19 -19.58
C ASP A 4 6.88 27.09 -18.67
N VAL A 5 6.14 26.77 -17.61
CA VAL A 5 6.46 25.71 -16.64
C VAL A 5 6.52 24.31 -17.31
N GLY A 6 6.17 24.25 -18.60
CA GLY A 6 6.14 23.01 -19.40
C GLY A 6 7.48 22.53 -19.94
N GLU A 7 8.53 23.37 -19.97
CA GLU A 7 9.82 23.01 -20.61
C GLU A 7 10.94 22.66 -19.62
N GLU A 8 10.76 22.91 -18.31
CA GLU A 8 11.77 22.58 -17.33
C GLU A 8 11.64 21.12 -16.86
N THR A 9 12.72 20.35 -17.04
CA THR A 9 12.82 18.95 -16.57
C THR A 9 13.36 18.96 -15.14
N TYR A 10 12.53 18.57 -14.17
CA TYR A 10 12.85 18.56 -12.75
C TYR A 10 13.33 17.20 -12.25
N ILE A 11 13.00 16.13 -12.98
CA ILE A 11 13.26 14.74 -12.57
C ILE A 11 14.36 14.14 -13.43
N THR A 12 15.40 13.63 -12.79
CA THR A 12 16.44 12.84 -13.45
C THR A 12 15.93 11.42 -13.76
N TRP A 13 16.48 10.80 -14.82
CA TRP A 13 16.13 9.42 -15.19
C TRP A 13 16.32 8.43 -14.03
N ARG A 14 17.34 8.61 -13.19
CA ARG A 14 17.59 7.77 -12.03
C ARG A 14 16.51 7.88 -10.98
N GLU A 15 16.01 9.08 -10.73
CA GLU A 15 14.90 9.33 -9.79
C GLU A 15 13.60 8.74 -10.33
N ALA A 16 13.32 8.91 -11.62
CA ALA A 16 12.17 8.30 -12.27
C ALA A 16 12.18 6.78 -12.17
N LEU A 17 13.34 6.15 -12.44
CA LEU A 17 13.51 4.70 -12.35
C LEU A 17 13.35 4.20 -10.91
N SER A 18 13.94 4.90 -9.94
CA SER A 18 13.82 4.55 -8.52
C SER A 18 12.36 4.62 -8.03
N TYR A 19 11.64 5.66 -8.46
CA TYR A 19 10.20 5.81 -8.17
C TYR A 19 9.39 4.68 -8.82
N ALA A 20 9.65 4.38 -10.10
CA ALA A 20 8.97 3.33 -10.85
C ALA A 20 9.17 1.95 -10.21
N MET A 21 10.38 1.63 -9.77
CA MET A 21 10.67 0.39 -9.06
C MET A 21 9.89 0.28 -7.74
N GLY A 22 9.80 1.38 -6.97
CA GLY A 22 9.01 1.43 -5.75
C GLY A 22 7.51 1.24 -6.00
N ARG A 23 6.97 1.91 -7.02
CA ARG A 23 5.56 1.76 -7.43
C ARG A 23 5.26 0.39 -8.00
N GLY A 24 6.18 -0.18 -8.80
CA GLY A 24 6.04 -1.55 -9.33
C GLY A 24 5.97 -2.60 -8.22
N ALA A 25 6.86 -2.51 -7.22
CA ALA A 25 6.83 -3.40 -6.05
C ALA A 25 5.52 -3.25 -5.26
N GLN A 26 5.02 -2.01 -5.13
CA GLN A 26 3.73 -1.73 -4.51
C GLN A 26 2.58 -2.34 -5.32
N GLY A 27 2.56 -2.17 -6.64
CA GLY A 27 1.56 -2.76 -7.53
C GLY A 27 1.49 -4.28 -7.43
N MET A 28 2.62 -4.96 -7.30
CA MET A 28 2.67 -6.41 -7.06
C MET A 28 1.99 -6.77 -5.72
N SER A 29 2.27 -6.04 -4.65
CA SER A 29 1.64 -6.27 -3.35
C SER A 29 0.12 -6.07 -3.41
N THR A 30 -0.34 -5.01 -4.06
CA THR A 30 -1.78 -4.75 -4.28
C THR A 30 -2.43 -5.84 -5.09
N SER A 31 -1.79 -6.29 -6.16
CA SER A 31 -2.33 -7.36 -7.01
C SER A 31 -2.51 -8.66 -6.24
N MET A 32 -1.64 -8.97 -5.31
CA MET A 32 -1.77 -10.15 -4.45
C MET A 32 -2.91 -10.01 -3.43
N THR A 33 -3.08 -8.85 -2.82
CA THR A 33 -4.07 -8.62 -1.76
C THR A 33 -5.47 -8.30 -2.27
N ALA A 34 -5.60 -7.55 -3.37
CA ALA A 34 -6.88 -7.22 -3.98
C ALA A 34 -7.48 -8.33 -4.85
N SER A 35 -6.70 -9.36 -5.16
CA SER A 35 -7.03 -10.35 -6.18
C SER A 35 -7.90 -11.50 -5.67
N LYS A 36 -8.33 -12.33 -6.63
CA LYS A 36 -9.03 -13.59 -6.40
C LYS A 36 -8.26 -14.55 -5.48
N TYR A 37 -6.92 -14.39 -5.38
CA TYR A 37 -6.06 -15.24 -4.53
C TYR A 37 -6.37 -15.12 -3.05
N VAL A 38 -6.72 -13.94 -2.56
CA VAL A 38 -7.11 -13.74 -1.15
C VAL A 38 -8.39 -14.49 -0.84
N ASN A 39 -9.39 -14.41 -1.72
CA ASN A 39 -10.65 -15.15 -1.54
C ASN A 39 -10.40 -16.64 -1.56
N PHE A 40 -9.67 -17.12 -2.56
CA PHE A 40 -9.29 -18.52 -2.67
C PHE A 40 -8.56 -19.01 -1.42
N PHE A 41 -7.59 -18.24 -0.93
CA PHE A 41 -6.85 -18.62 0.27
C PHE A 41 -7.75 -18.72 1.51
N ILE A 42 -8.63 -17.73 1.72
CA ILE A 42 -9.54 -17.70 2.87
C ILE A 42 -10.56 -18.86 2.80
N THR A 43 -11.13 -19.14 1.62
CA THR A 43 -12.21 -20.15 1.49
C THR A 43 -11.67 -21.56 1.28
N ASP A 44 -10.69 -21.74 0.42
CA ASP A 44 -10.24 -23.05 -0.03
C ASP A 44 -9.06 -23.59 0.78
N VAL A 45 -8.15 -22.70 1.24
CA VAL A 45 -7.00 -23.13 2.05
C VAL A 45 -7.30 -23.08 3.55
N LEU A 46 -7.86 -21.98 4.05
CA LEU A 46 -8.21 -21.85 5.48
C LEU A 46 -9.55 -22.52 5.84
N HIS A 47 -10.33 -22.93 4.84
CA HIS A 47 -11.67 -23.51 4.98
C HIS A 47 -12.64 -22.61 5.80
N ILE A 48 -12.50 -21.30 5.66
CA ILE A 48 -13.41 -20.33 6.25
C ILE A 48 -14.63 -20.21 5.34
N LYS A 49 -15.84 -20.35 5.94
CA LYS A 49 -17.09 -20.27 5.18
C LYS A 49 -17.17 -18.94 4.42
N ALA A 50 -17.59 -18.97 3.15
CA ALA A 50 -17.67 -17.80 2.25
C ALA A 50 -18.41 -16.61 2.87
N ARG A 51 -19.47 -16.85 3.67
CA ARG A 51 -20.18 -15.79 4.41
C ARG A 51 -19.26 -15.03 5.37
N HIS A 52 -18.39 -15.73 6.10
CA HIS A 52 -17.45 -15.09 7.03
C HIS A 52 -16.33 -14.37 6.26
N ALA A 53 -15.84 -14.96 5.17
CA ALA A 53 -14.87 -14.33 4.29
C ALA A 53 -15.37 -13.00 3.71
N SER A 54 -16.63 -12.98 3.26
CA SER A 54 -17.28 -11.75 2.75
C SER A 54 -17.44 -10.70 3.84
N ASN A 55 -17.84 -11.10 5.06
CA ASN A 55 -17.95 -10.17 6.18
C ASN A 55 -16.58 -9.60 6.58
N ILE A 56 -15.52 -10.40 6.62
CA ILE A 56 -14.15 -9.94 6.88
C ILE A 56 -13.78 -8.85 5.88
N ARG A 57 -13.97 -9.12 4.59
CA ARG A 57 -13.66 -8.12 3.55
C ARG A 57 -14.48 -6.85 3.66
N LEU A 58 -15.77 -6.97 3.98
CA LEU A 58 -16.65 -5.80 4.18
C LEU A 58 -16.15 -4.93 5.33
N TYR A 59 -15.87 -5.52 6.49
CA TYR A 59 -15.38 -4.77 7.64
C TYR A 59 -13.98 -4.18 7.42
N CYS A 60 -13.09 -4.93 6.79
CA CYS A 60 -11.76 -4.42 6.43
C CYS A 60 -11.85 -3.28 5.39
N GLY A 61 -12.76 -3.35 4.40
CA GLY A 61 -12.95 -2.24 3.46
C GLY A 61 -13.54 -0.98 4.09
N ILE A 62 -14.43 -1.13 5.10
CA ILE A 62 -14.91 0.02 5.88
C ILE A 62 -13.77 0.62 6.71
N PHE A 63 -12.94 -0.23 7.30
CA PHE A 63 -11.78 0.19 8.07
C PHE A 63 -10.78 0.95 7.19
N ASP A 64 -10.46 0.45 5.99
CA ASP A 64 -9.59 1.06 4.98
C ASP A 64 -10.06 2.49 4.63
N ALA A 65 -11.35 2.66 4.33
CA ALA A 65 -11.93 3.96 4.03
C ALA A 65 -11.78 5.00 5.16
N ILE A 66 -11.65 4.55 6.41
CA ILE A 66 -11.40 5.41 7.57
C ILE A 66 -9.90 5.59 7.79
N ASN A 67 -9.10 4.55 7.59
CA ASN A 67 -7.68 4.52 7.81
C ASN A 67 -6.92 5.46 6.85
N ASP A 68 -7.30 5.52 5.58
CA ASP A 68 -6.65 6.34 4.56
C ASP A 68 -6.59 7.83 4.91
N PRO A 69 -7.70 8.51 5.25
CA PRO A 69 -7.66 9.91 5.67
C PRO A 69 -6.84 10.13 6.95
N ILE A 70 -6.93 9.20 7.91
CA ILE A 70 -6.18 9.29 9.16
C ILE A 70 -4.68 9.21 8.87
N MET A 71 -4.27 8.26 8.04
CA MET A 71 -2.86 8.11 7.65
C MET A 71 -2.36 9.34 6.89
N GLY A 72 -3.18 9.92 6.00
CA GLY A 72 -2.86 11.18 5.33
C GLY A 72 -2.51 12.30 6.31
N VAL A 73 -3.34 12.48 7.34
CA VAL A 73 -3.09 13.49 8.40
C VAL A 73 -1.83 13.16 9.21
N ILE A 74 -1.58 11.89 9.52
CA ILE A 74 -0.37 11.46 10.26
C ILE A 74 0.88 11.78 9.45
N VAL A 75 0.89 11.41 8.16
CA VAL A 75 2.02 11.69 7.26
C VAL A 75 2.26 13.19 7.12
N ASP A 76 1.20 13.99 6.97
CA ASP A 76 1.32 15.44 6.84
C ASP A 76 1.86 16.14 8.10
N LYS A 77 1.52 15.63 9.28
CA LYS A 77 2.02 16.12 10.56
C LYS A 77 3.43 15.63 10.89
N THR A 78 3.90 14.59 10.22
CA THR A 78 5.22 14.01 10.48
C THR A 78 6.33 14.97 10.06
N ARG A 79 7.22 15.27 11.01
CA ARG A 79 8.41 16.10 10.79
C ARG A 79 9.64 15.34 11.22
N THR A 80 10.41 14.84 10.26
CA THR A 80 11.67 14.15 10.53
C THR A 80 12.85 14.84 9.84
N LYS A 81 14.07 14.54 10.29
CA LYS A 81 15.31 15.02 9.66
C LYS A 81 15.43 14.63 8.18
N TYR A 82 14.71 13.59 7.77
CA TYR A 82 14.73 13.06 6.40
C TYR A 82 13.53 13.49 5.56
N GLY A 83 12.67 14.38 6.08
CA GLY A 83 11.41 14.79 5.46
C GLY A 83 10.22 13.98 5.94
N LYS A 84 9.02 14.28 5.42
CA LYS A 84 7.74 13.68 5.85
C LYS A 84 7.60 12.22 5.37
N MET A 85 7.98 11.92 4.13
CA MET A 85 7.59 10.71 3.39
C MET A 85 8.65 9.61 3.47
N ARG A 86 9.95 9.97 3.46
CA ARG A 86 11.06 9.01 3.41
C ARG A 86 11.06 7.96 4.52
N PRO A 87 10.74 8.26 5.79
CA PRO A 87 10.73 7.23 6.82
C PRO A 87 9.67 6.17 6.56
N TYR A 88 8.47 6.55 6.10
CA TYR A 88 7.41 5.60 5.77
C TYR A 88 7.81 4.71 4.59
N ILE A 89 8.29 5.30 3.50
CA ILE A 89 8.74 4.56 2.31
C ILE A 89 9.86 3.58 2.65
N LYS A 90 10.72 3.92 3.62
CA LYS A 90 11.84 3.06 4.03
C LYS A 90 11.39 1.89 4.93
N PHE A 91 10.49 2.14 5.87
CA PHE A 91 10.17 1.16 6.91
C PHE A 91 8.89 0.38 6.64
N ALA A 92 7.86 1.00 6.05
CA ALA A 92 6.57 0.35 5.81
C ALA A 92 6.68 -0.94 4.98
N PRO A 93 7.50 -1.06 3.94
CA PRO A 93 7.61 -2.31 3.16
C PRO A 93 8.00 -3.54 3.99
N TYR A 94 8.80 -3.37 5.04
CA TYR A 94 9.16 -4.48 5.93
C TYR A 94 7.94 -5.01 6.71
N PHE A 95 7.10 -4.10 7.20
CA PHE A 95 5.87 -4.45 7.90
C PHE A 95 4.82 -5.02 6.94
N VAL A 96 4.70 -4.47 5.73
CA VAL A 96 3.84 -5.03 4.67
C VAL A 96 4.24 -6.48 4.39
N SER A 97 5.53 -6.75 4.21
CA SER A 97 6.03 -8.11 3.98
C SER A 97 5.75 -9.04 5.16
N LEU A 98 5.92 -8.54 6.39
CA LEU A 98 5.66 -9.31 7.60
C LEU A 98 4.18 -9.71 7.72
N PHE A 99 3.26 -8.74 7.56
CA PHE A 99 1.83 -9.01 7.63
C PHE A 99 1.33 -9.85 6.45
N MET A 100 1.95 -9.69 5.28
CA MET A 100 1.66 -10.52 4.12
C MET A 100 2.07 -11.98 4.35
N LEU A 101 3.25 -12.23 4.92
CA LEU A 101 3.67 -13.56 5.33
C LEU A 101 2.70 -14.11 6.39
N LEU A 102 2.37 -13.32 7.41
CA LEU A 102 1.45 -13.72 8.46
C LEU A 102 0.06 -14.08 7.91
N PHE A 103 -0.42 -13.34 6.92
CA PHE A 103 -1.70 -13.60 6.26
C PHE A 103 -1.71 -14.94 5.53
N PHE A 104 -0.64 -15.27 4.81
CA PHE A 104 -0.53 -16.51 4.04
C PHE A 104 0.02 -17.72 4.82
N ILE A 105 0.35 -17.55 6.11
CA ILE A 105 0.65 -18.70 6.98
C ILE A 105 -0.66 -19.43 7.25
N GLY A 106 -0.97 -20.42 6.40
CA GLY A 106 -2.06 -21.37 6.65
C GLY A 106 -1.67 -22.30 7.79
N ASN A 107 -2.47 -22.34 8.85
CA ASN A 107 -2.25 -23.27 9.93
C ASN A 107 -3.51 -24.08 10.21
N ASP A 108 -3.55 -25.31 9.69
CA ASP A 108 -4.70 -26.22 9.85
C ASP A 108 -4.91 -26.67 11.29
N SER A 109 -3.88 -26.54 12.15
CA SER A 109 -3.96 -26.90 13.56
C SER A 109 -4.76 -25.90 14.42
N LEU A 110 -5.08 -24.72 13.87
CA LEU A 110 -5.82 -23.69 14.60
C LEU A 110 -7.32 -23.99 14.65
N SER A 111 -7.95 -23.66 15.78
CA SER A 111 -9.41 -23.68 15.88
C SER A 111 -10.05 -22.70 14.88
N TYR A 112 -11.29 -22.95 14.47
CA TYR A 112 -12.00 -22.14 13.48
C TYR A 112 -12.04 -20.65 13.86
N GLY A 113 -12.30 -20.34 15.16
CA GLY A 113 -12.30 -18.97 15.67
C GLY A 113 -10.92 -18.32 15.63
N ALA A 114 -9.86 -19.08 15.95
CA ALA A 114 -8.49 -18.60 15.89
C ALA A 114 -8.04 -18.30 14.43
N LYS A 115 -8.46 -19.12 13.46
CA LYS A 115 -8.22 -18.86 12.04
C LYS A 115 -8.84 -17.53 11.62
N ILE A 116 -10.09 -17.26 11.96
CA ILE A 116 -10.77 -15.99 11.67
C ILE A 116 -10.04 -14.82 12.33
N ALA A 117 -9.72 -14.93 13.62
CA ALA A 117 -9.05 -13.87 14.36
C ALA A 117 -7.66 -13.53 13.77
N LEU A 118 -6.87 -14.55 13.42
CA LEU A 118 -5.57 -14.38 12.79
C LEU A 118 -5.71 -13.73 11.39
N THR A 119 -6.67 -14.19 10.60
CA THR A 119 -6.94 -13.62 9.27
C THR A 119 -7.32 -12.13 9.38
N VAL A 120 -8.22 -11.77 10.28
CA VAL A 120 -8.62 -10.37 10.50
C VAL A 120 -7.43 -9.54 10.99
N PHE A 121 -6.67 -10.04 11.97
CA PHE A 121 -5.50 -9.34 12.48
C PHE A 121 -4.44 -9.09 11.40
N ALA A 122 -4.11 -10.12 10.61
CA ALA A 122 -3.14 -10.02 9.54
C ALA A 122 -3.64 -9.08 8.43
N PHE A 123 -4.93 -9.13 8.09
CA PHE A 123 -5.52 -8.28 7.06
C PHE A 123 -5.53 -6.81 7.48
N VAL A 124 -5.99 -6.50 8.69
CA VAL A 124 -5.97 -5.12 9.22
C VAL A 124 -4.54 -4.58 9.36
N GLY A 125 -3.62 -5.41 9.85
CA GLY A 125 -2.20 -5.03 9.94
C GLY A 125 -1.58 -4.76 8.58
N LEU A 126 -1.91 -5.60 7.58
CA LEU A 126 -1.49 -5.41 6.20
C LEU A 126 -2.04 -4.10 5.63
N ASP A 127 -3.33 -3.82 5.84
CA ASP A 127 -4.01 -2.64 5.38
C ASP A 127 -3.38 -1.35 5.94
N VAL A 128 -3.23 -1.25 7.26
CA VAL A 128 -2.58 -0.10 7.92
C VAL A 128 -1.15 0.13 7.41
N THR A 129 -0.37 -0.94 7.30
CA THR A 129 1.03 -0.81 6.85
C THR A 129 1.14 -0.52 5.37
N TYR A 130 0.20 -1.04 4.57
CA TYR A 130 0.12 -0.73 3.15
C TYR A 130 -0.26 0.74 2.92
N THR A 131 -1.27 1.26 3.60
CA THR A 131 -1.66 2.68 3.53
C THR A 131 -0.53 3.60 4.00
N ALA A 132 0.22 3.19 5.05
CA ALA A 132 1.42 3.91 5.49
C ALA A 132 2.54 3.96 4.44
N PHE A 133 2.53 3.07 3.46
CA PHE A 133 3.42 3.08 2.31
C PHE A 133 2.83 3.82 1.11
N ASP A 134 1.56 3.56 0.78
CA ASP A 134 0.87 4.10 -0.41
C ASP A 134 0.71 5.62 -0.36
N VAL A 135 0.21 6.16 0.74
CA VAL A 135 -0.04 7.60 0.90
C VAL A 135 1.23 8.42 0.71
N PRO A 136 2.37 8.14 1.38
CA PRO A 136 3.61 8.86 1.13
C PRO A 136 4.18 8.66 -0.26
N MET A 137 4.02 7.48 -0.84
CA MET A 137 4.52 7.17 -2.18
C MET A 137 3.75 7.95 -3.26
N GLY A 138 2.43 8.07 -3.11
CA GLY A 138 1.60 8.93 -3.97
C GLY A 138 1.97 10.41 -3.83
N ALA A 139 2.11 10.89 -2.59
CA ALA A 139 2.47 12.28 -2.31
C ALA A 139 3.89 12.64 -2.77
N LEU A 140 4.81 11.67 -2.84
CA LEU A 140 6.18 11.87 -3.30
C LEU A 140 6.22 12.39 -4.74
N ALA A 141 5.38 11.86 -5.65
CA ALA A 141 5.33 12.29 -7.04
C ALA A 141 4.98 13.78 -7.17
N PHE A 142 4.11 14.30 -6.29
CA PHE A 142 3.75 15.72 -6.27
C PHE A 142 4.89 16.60 -5.73
N SER A 143 5.76 16.07 -4.89
CA SER A 143 6.92 16.79 -4.36
C SER A 143 8.14 16.74 -5.29
N MET A 144 8.21 15.77 -6.20
CA MET A 144 9.32 15.61 -7.15
C MET A 144 9.24 16.61 -8.30
N THR A 145 8.04 16.94 -8.79
CA THR A 145 7.87 17.88 -9.89
C THR A 145 6.58 18.70 -9.80
N PRO A 146 6.63 20.02 -10.00
CA PRO A 146 5.45 20.85 -10.20
C PRO A 146 4.81 20.67 -11.58
N ASN A 147 5.56 20.10 -12.54
CA ASN A 147 5.12 19.93 -13.92
C ASN A 147 4.18 18.73 -14.08
N GLY A 148 2.92 18.98 -14.46
CA GLY A 148 1.90 17.95 -14.65
C GLY A 148 2.24 16.93 -15.75
N THR A 149 2.89 17.37 -16.82
CA THR A 149 3.29 16.50 -17.93
C THR A 149 4.40 15.53 -17.50
N GLU A 150 5.38 16.01 -16.75
CA GLU A 150 6.42 15.15 -16.16
C GLU A 150 5.85 14.12 -15.19
N ARG A 151 4.88 14.55 -14.38
CA ARG A 151 4.19 13.66 -13.45
C ARG A 151 3.42 12.56 -14.16
N THR A 152 2.75 12.88 -15.26
CA THR A 152 2.08 11.88 -16.11
C THR A 152 3.07 10.89 -16.71
N LYS A 153 4.23 11.36 -17.17
CA LYS A 153 5.32 10.48 -17.66
C LYS A 153 5.85 9.59 -16.52
N LEU A 154 6.03 10.16 -15.33
CA LEU A 154 6.49 9.41 -14.15
C LEU A 154 5.54 8.26 -13.79
N TYR A 155 4.23 8.52 -13.81
CA TYR A 155 3.22 7.47 -13.60
C TYR A 155 3.20 6.45 -14.76
N GLY A 156 3.38 6.87 -16.00
CA GLY A 156 3.45 5.97 -17.14
C GLY A 156 4.66 5.03 -17.14
N VAL A 157 5.79 5.45 -16.55
CA VAL A 157 6.96 4.56 -16.35
C VAL A 157 6.76 3.62 -15.17
N ALA A 158 5.88 3.98 -14.23
CA ALA A 158 5.62 3.24 -13.00
C ALA A 158 4.44 2.26 -13.08
N SER A 159 3.64 2.28 -14.19
CA SER A 159 2.52 1.38 -14.46
C SER A 159 2.95 0.22 -15.33
#